data_89b7c6c35071701cbbbf66d1887aed47
#
_entry.id   89b7c6c35071701cbbbf66d1887aed47
#
_cell.length_a   1.000
_cell.length_b   1.000
_cell.length_c   1.000
_cell.angle_alpha   90.00
_cell.angle_beta   90.00
_cell.angle_gamma   90.00
#
_symmetry.space_group_name_H-M   'P 1'
#
loop_
_entity.id
_entity.type
_entity.pdbx_description
1 polymer ?
#
loop_
_entity_poly.entity_id
_entity_poly.type
_entity_poly.pdbx_seq_one_letter_code
_entity_poly.pdbx_strand_id
1 'polypeptide(L)'
;MNKLLILLTSLTISLISVHAEKIATVDVQKVLAEYVEFNQAVEKVRASVAPIEEEIGRMQEEITNIIAEAREADATSNNPALEESARDEARSKIIELQGVLQNKQTQLQQFSQQAQELAQNGQQADLAPLQDKALEIVKELSKKEGIQVVLAKASVVFADEDLDISDKVIAELNK
;
A
#
# COMPACT_ATOMS: atom_id res chain seq x y z
N MET A 1 -11.22 -7.66 -91.68
CA MET A 1 -12.06 -6.96 -90.69
C MET A 1 -11.93 -7.75 -89.36
N ASN A 2 -10.92 -7.51 -88.57
CA ASN A 2 -10.69 -8.18 -87.27
C ASN A 2 -10.80 -7.14 -86.10
N LYS A 3 -11.87 -7.28 -85.36
CA LYS A 3 -12.07 -6.46 -84.15
C LYS A 3 -11.26 -7.07 -83.02
N LEU A 4 -10.18 -6.39 -82.64
CA LEU A 4 -9.38 -6.72 -81.46
C LEU A 4 -10.10 -6.22 -80.23
N LEU A 5 -10.68 -7.15 -79.46
CA LEU A 5 -11.33 -6.84 -78.20
C LEU A 5 -10.26 -6.78 -77.07
N ILE A 6 -9.92 -5.57 -76.65
CA ILE A 6 -8.99 -5.36 -75.50
C ILE A 6 -9.83 -5.49 -74.22
N LEU A 7 -9.63 -6.59 -73.49
CA LEU A 7 -10.20 -6.83 -72.15
C LEU A 7 -9.38 -6.12 -71.13
N LEU A 8 -9.85 -4.97 -70.64
CA LEU A 8 -9.23 -4.22 -69.60
C LEU A 8 -9.61 -4.84 -68.23
N THR A 9 -8.78 -5.73 -67.70
CA THR A 9 -8.96 -6.26 -66.35
C THR A 9 -8.52 -5.21 -65.34
N SER A 10 -9.46 -4.52 -64.72
CA SER A 10 -9.22 -3.62 -63.59
C SER A 10 -8.85 -4.42 -62.35
N LEU A 11 -7.55 -4.44 -62.02
CA LEU A 11 -7.02 -4.98 -60.76
C LEU A 11 -7.40 -4.04 -59.62
N THR A 12 -8.49 -4.33 -58.92
CA THR A 12 -8.85 -3.64 -57.69
C THR A 12 -7.91 -4.10 -56.58
N ILE A 13 -6.88 -3.29 -56.32
CA ILE A 13 -6.02 -3.46 -55.12
C ILE A 13 -6.86 -3.05 -53.91
N SER A 14 -7.43 -4.04 -53.22
CA SER A 14 -8.04 -3.85 -51.92
C SER A 14 -6.94 -3.46 -50.96
N LEU A 15 -6.88 -2.18 -50.56
CA LEU A 15 -6.06 -1.70 -49.46
C LEU A 15 -6.58 -2.37 -48.18
N ILE A 16 -5.94 -3.47 -47.78
CA ILE A 16 -6.11 -4.04 -46.45
C ILE A 16 -5.44 -3.05 -45.49
N SER A 17 -6.25 -2.24 -44.86
CA SER A 17 -5.78 -1.40 -43.73
C SER A 17 -5.34 -2.35 -42.63
N VAL A 18 -4.04 -2.61 -42.54
CA VAL A 18 -3.44 -3.26 -41.39
C VAL A 18 -3.57 -2.26 -40.24
N HIS A 19 -4.57 -2.46 -39.41
CA HIS A 19 -4.66 -1.73 -38.15
C HIS A 19 -3.54 -2.30 -37.26
N ALA A 20 -2.43 -1.58 -37.17
CA ALA A 20 -1.42 -1.89 -36.17
C ALA A 20 -2.08 -1.76 -34.79
N GLU A 21 -2.07 -2.85 -34.03
CA GLU A 21 -2.56 -2.84 -32.65
C GLU A 21 -1.76 -1.79 -31.86
N LYS A 22 -2.47 -0.81 -31.30
CA LYS A 22 -1.85 0.27 -30.55
C LYS A 22 -1.69 -0.17 -29.11
N ILE A 23 -0.44 -0.32 -28.71
CA ILE A 23 -0.05 -0.68 -27.34
C ILE A 23 0.48 0.57 -26.64
N ALA A 24 0.23 0.69 -25.34
CA ALA A 24 0.80 1.72 -24.50
C ALA A 24 1.35 1.12 -23.19
N THR A 25 2.16 1.89 -22.48
CA THR A 25 2.61 1.57 -21.12
C THR A 25 2.13 2.63 -20.14
N VAL A 26 1.97 2.24 -18.87
CA VAL A 26 1.66 3.14 -17.77
C VAL A 26 2.51 2.79 -16.56
N ASP A 27 3.14 3.79 -15.97
CA ASP A 27 3.83 3.67 -14.70
C ASP A 27 2.84 3.92 -13.56
N VAL A 28 2.30 2.83 -13.03
CA VAL A 28 1.28 2.87 -11.97
C VAL A 28 1.82 3.56 -10.71
N GLN A 29 3.10 3.35 -10.38
CA GLN A 29 3.70 3.97 -9.19
C GLN A 29 3.80 5.49 -9.35
N LYS A 30 4.28 5.95 -10.52
CA LYS A 30 4.33 7.38 -10.85
C LYS A 30 2.93 8.00 -10.83
N VAL A 31 1.95 7.35 -11.45
CA VAL A 31 0.56 7.83 -11.48
C VAL A 31 0.02 8.02 -10.07
N LEU A 32 0.13 7.02 -9.20
CA LEU A 32 -0.36 7.12 -7.82
C LEU A 32 0.44 8.14 -6.99
N ALA A 33 1.76 8.24 -7.19
CA ALA A 33 2.61 9.20 -6.48
C ALA A 33 2.28 10.66 -6.85
N GLU A 34 1.81 10.91 -8.06
CA GLU A 34 1.46 12.26 -8.54
C GLU A 34 -0.06 12.54 -8.53
N TYR A 35 -0.88 11.56 -8.13
CA TYR A 35 -2.33 11.74 -7.99
C TYR A 35 -2.66 12.42 -6.66
N VAL A 36 -3.10 13.69 -6.72
CA VAL A 36 -3.29 14.56 -5.55
C VAL A 36 -4.31 13.99 -4.56
N GLU A 37 -5.50 13.58 -5.03
CA GLU A 37 -6.54 13.01 -4.15
C GLU A 37 -6.06 11.71 -3.45
N PHE A 38 -5.30 10.87 -4.15
CA PHE A 38 -4.76 9.64 -3.59
C PHE A 38 -3.77 9.94 -2.47
N ASN A 39 -2.86 10.90 -2.67
CA ASN A 39 -1.89 11.29 -1.66
C ASN A 39 -2.56 11.92 -0.43
N GLN A 40 -3.61 12.72 -0.63
CA GLN A 40 -4.41 13.26 0.49
C GLN A 40 -5.10 12.12 1.27
N ALA A 41 -5.64 11.12 0.59
CA ALA A 41 -6.26 9.96 1.23
C ALA A 41 -5.22 9.12 2.00
N VAL A 42 -4.00 8.92 1.45
CA VAL A 42 -2.90 8.25 2.15
C VAL A 42 -2.56 8.98 3.44
N GLU A 43 -2.41 10.31 3.40
CA GLU A 43 -2.11 11.09 4.60
C GLU A 43 -3.27 11.06 5.62
N LYS A 44 -4.52 11.04 5.17
CA LYS A 44 -5.68 10.86 6.06
C LYS A 44 -5.66 9.52 6.77
N VAL A 45 -5.40 8.42 6.05
CA VAL A 45 -5.28 7.08 6.64
C VAL A 45 -4.13 7.05 7.64
N ARG A 46 -2.96 7.56 7.26
CA ARG A 46 -1.79 7.67 8.13
C ARG A 46 -2.07 8.44 9.42
N ALA A 47 -2.71 9.61 9.29
CA ALA A 47 -3.08 10.44 10.43
C ALA A 47 -4.08 9.75 11.37
N SER A 48 -4.93 8.86 10.86
CA SER A 48 -5.87 8.09 11.69
C SER A 48 -5.20 6.97 12.48
N VAL A 49 -4.10 6.40 11.97
CA VAL A 49 -3.37 5.28 12.59
C VAL A 49 -2.28 5.79 13.54
N ALA A 50 -1.63 6.90 13.22
CA ALA A 50 -0.48 7.43 13.94
C ALA A 50 -0.64 7.55 15.47
N PRO A 51 -1.79 8.02 16.03
CA PRO A 51 -1.95 8.10 17.49
C PRO A 51 -1.93 6.72 18.16
N ILE A 52 -2.42 5.69 17.48
CA ILE A 52 -2.43 4.33 18.01
C ILE A 52 -1.03 3.71 17.94
N GLU A 53 -0.29 3.96 16.87
CA GLU A 53 1.11 3.53 16.74
C GLU A 53 1.99 4.17 17.81
N GLU A 54 1.76 5.45 18.14
CA GLU A 54 2.45 6.14 19.23
C GLU A 54 2.12 5.49 20.59
N GLU A 55 0.86 5.14 20.83
CA GLU A 55 0.45 4.44 22.06
C GLU A 55 1.07 3.05 22.16
N ILE A 56 1.13 2.30 21.05
CA ILE A 56 1.80 1.02 20.95
C ILE A 56 3.30 1.17 21.34
N GLY A 57 3.96 2.20 20.81
CA GLY A 57 5.35 2.49 21.13
C GLY A 57 5.56 2.74 22.63
N ARG A 58 4.70 3.56 23.26
CA ARG A 58 4.74 3.82 24.72
C ARG A 58 4.51 2.55 25.53
N MET A 59 3.54 1.72 25.14
CA MET A 59 3.28 0.45 25.84
C MET A 59 4.46 -0.52 25.75
N GLN A 60 5.15 -0.57 24.62
CA GLN A 60 6.35 -1.40 24.46
C GLN A 60 7.49 -0.95 25.38
N GLU A 61 7.68 0.36 25.54
CA GLU A 61 8.63 0.93 26.46
C GLU A 61 8.26 0.60 27.91
N GLU A 62 6.99 0.78 28.30
CA GLU A 62 6.50 0.42 29.63
C GLU A 62 6.69 -1.07 29.94
N ILE A 63 6.40 -1.96 28.99
CA ILE A 63 6.64 -3.40 29.13
C ILE A 63 8.13 -3.69 29.35
N THR A 64 9.01 -3.00 28.64
CA THR A 64 10.45 -3.15 28.80
C THR A 64 10.89 -2.74 30.19
N ASN A 65 10.36 -1.63 30.72
CA ASN A 65 10.64 -1.14 32.07
C ASN A 65 10.11 -2.10 33.15
N ILE A 66 8.90 -2.61 33.00
CA ILE A 66 8.32 -3.61 33.91
C ILE A 66 9.20 -4.87 33.97
N ILE A 67 9.68 -5.34 32.82
CA ILE A 67 10.59 -6.50 32.77
C ILE A 67 11.92 -6.20 33.48
N ALA A 68 12.45 -4.99 33.34
CA ALA A 68 13.69 -4.59 34.06
C ALA A 68 13.46 -4.56 35.55
N GLU A 69 12.38 -3.94 36.04
CA GLU A 69 12.01 -3.92 37.47
C GLU A 69 11.79 -5.34 38.02
N ALA A 70 11.13 -6.23 37.24
CA ALA A 70 10.92 -7.60 37.69
C ALA A 70 12.26 -8.36 37.86
N ARG A 71 13.24 -8.12 36.99
CA ARG A 71 14.57 -8.70 37.10
C ARG A 71 15.34 -8.18 38.33
N GLU A 72 15.22 -6.90 38.63
CA GLU A 72 15.82 -6.32 39.81
C GLU A 72 15.18 -6.86 41.10
N ALA A 73 13.85 -6.98 41.13
CA ALA A 73 13.14 -7.61 42.24
C ALA A 73 13.52 -9.09 42.38
N ASP A 74 13.70 -9.83 41.31
CA ASP A 74 14.15 -11.23 41.32
C ASP A 74 15.56 -11.33 41.92
N ALA A 75 16.51 -10.48 41.51
CA ALA A 75 17.84 -10.44 42.06
C ALA A 75 17.82 -10.11 43.57
N THR A 76 16.94 -9.22 44.00
CA THR A 76 16.74 -8.87 45.41
C THR A 76 16.18 -10.04 46.23
N SER A 77 15.16 -10.70 45.70
CA SER A 77 14.48 -11.84 46.35
C SER A 77 15.41 -13.04 46.60
N ASN A 78 16.40 -13.20 45.73
CA ASN A 78 17.38 -14.30 45.78
C ASN A 78 18.69 -13.93 46.48
N ASN A 79 18.84 -12.70 47.04
CA ASN A 79 20.06 -12.27 47.70
C ASN A 79 20.11 -12.71 49.15
N PRO A 80 20.97 -13.68 49.54
CA PRO A 80 21.04 -14.19 50.90
C PRO A 80 21.63 -13.20 51.90
N ALA A 81 22.24 -12.10 51.45
CA ALA A 81 22.81 -11.05 52.34
C ALA A 81 21.74 -10.07 52.83
N LEU A 82 20.52 -10.11 52.29
CA LEU A 82 19.42 -9.24 52.69
C LEU A 82 18.55 -9.90 53.78
N GLU A 83 17.88 -9.05 54.55
CA GLU A 83 16.88 -9.51 55.52
C GLU A 83 15.72 -10.22 54.86
N GLU A 84 15.05 -11.15 55.57
CA GLU A 84 13.92 -11.93 55.07
C GLU A 84 12.77 -11.01 54.63
N SER A 85 12.49 -9.95 55.39
CA SER A 85 11.47 -8.97 55.09
C SER A 85 11.67 -8.31 53.71
N ALA A 86 12.90 -7.93 53.39
CA ALA A 86 13.24 -7.31 52.11
C ALA A 86 13.09 -8.32 50.92
N ARG A 87 13.43 -9.58 51.16
CA ARG A 87 13.24 -10.65 50.17
C ARG A 87 11.75 -10.96 49.93
N ASP A 88 10.93 -10.94 50.98
CA ASP A 88 9.48 -11.15 50.87
C ASP A 88 8.77 -9.98 50.19
N GLU A 89 9.19 -8.74 50.45
CA GLU A 89 8.71 -7.57 49.69
C GLU A 89 9.05 -7.70 48.20
N ALA A 90 10.28 -8.12 47.87
CA ALA A 90 10.68 -8.34 46.48
C ALA A 90 9.88 -9.46 45.79
N ARG A 91 9.56 -10.55 46.49
CA ARG A 91 8.67 -11.62 45.97
C ARG A 91 7.28 -11.09 45.71
N SER A 92 6.73 -10.28 46.63
CA SER A 92 5.41 -9.64 46.42
C SER A 92 5.40 -8.70 45.23
N LYS A 93 6.47 -7.93 45.03
CA LYS A 93 6.65 -7.04 43.89
C LYS A 93 6.72 -7.79 42.58
N ILE A 94 7.36 -8.96 42.51
CA ILE A 94 7.40 -9.81 41.32
C ILE A 94 5.98 -10.24 40.92
N ILE A 95 5.15 -10.67 41.87
CA ILE A 95 3.77 -11.09 41.61
C ILE A 95 2.93 -9.93 41.08
N GLU A 96 3.09 -8.75 41.68
CA GLU A 96 2.42 -7.51 41.21
C GLU A 96 2.81 -7.19 39.75
N LEU A 97 4.13 -7.16 39.46
CA LEU A 97 4.65 -6.84 38.13
C LEU A 97 4.23 -7.86 37.07
N GLN A 98 4.12 -9.15 37.43
CA GLN A 98 3.58 -10.17 36.52
C GLN A 98 2.13 -9.88 36.12
N GLY A 99 1.28 -9.46 37.07
CA GLY A 99 -0.09 -9.04 36.78
C GLY A 99 -0.17 -7.81 35.88
N VAL A 100 0.67 -6.81 36.17
CA VAL A 100 0.77 -5.59 35.36
C VAL A 100 1.24 -5.93 33.95
N LEU A 101 2.27 -6.76 33.81
CA LEU A 101 2.82 -7.19 32.54
C LEU A 101 1.76 -7.89 31.67
N GLN A 102 1.02 -8.82 32.26
CA GLN A 102 -0.05 -9.53 31.55
C GLN A 102 -1.14 -8.59 31.05
N ASN A 103 -1.55 -7.62 31.88
CA ASN A 103 -2.53 -6.61 31.48
C ASN A 103 -2.00 -5.73 30.34
N LYS A 104 -0.74 -5.27 30.42
CA LYS A 104 -0.11 -4.46 29.37
C LYS A 104 0.03 -5.21 28.05
N GLN A 105 0.40 -6.48 28.09
CA GLN A 105 0.48 -7.33 26.90
C GLN A 105 -0.90 -7.49 26.23
N THR A 106 -1.96 -7.67 27.02
CA THR A 106 -3.33 -7.74 26.49
C THR A 106 -3.77 -6.42 25.85
N GLN A 107 -3.47 -5.28 26.49
CA GLN A 107 -3.74 -3.96 25.92
C GLN A 107 -2.95 -3.73 24.62
N LEU A 108 -1.67 -4.07 24.59
CA LEU A 108 -0.82 -3.96 23.41
C LEU A 108 -1.40 -4.74 22.23
N GLN A 109 -1.89 -5.96 22.50
CA GLN A 109 -2.55 -6.77 21.47
C GLN A 109 -3.82 -6.11 20.92
N GLN A 110 -4.65 -5.54 21.80
CA GLN A 110 -5.89 -4.82 21.40
C GLN A 110 -5.58 -3.59 20.54
N PHE A 111 -4.60 -2.76 20.96
CA PHE A 111 -4.19 -1.59 20.18
C PHE A 111 -3.58 -1.98 18.83
N SER A 112 -2.79 -3.05 18.79
CA SER A 112 -2.23 -3.57 17.53
C SER A 112 -3.33 -4.04 16.56
N GLN A 113 -4.37 -4.71 17.07
CA GLN A 113 -5.53 -5.09 16.26
C GLN A 113 -6.29 -3.86 15.75
N GLN A 114 -6.51 -2.87 16.61
CA GLN A 114 -7.19 -1.63 16.24
C GLN A 114 -6.42 -0.85 15.17
N ALA A 115 -5.09 -0.76 15.27
CA ALA A 115 -4.25 -0.13 14.25
C ALA A 115 -4.39 -0.84 12.89
N GLN A 116 -4.36 -2.18 12.91
CA GLN A 116 -4.53 -2.99 11.72
C GLN A 116 -5.91 -2.82 11.08
N GLU A 117 -6.97 -2.81 11.87
CA GLU A 117 -8.35 -2.59 11.40
C GLU A 117 -8.51 -1.20 10.77
N LEU A 118 -7.96 -0.15 11.40
CA LEU A 118 -8.01 1.20 10.83
C LEU A 118 -7.24 1.31 9.51
N ALA A 119 -6.04 0.73 9.45
CA ALA A 119 -5.25 0.70 8.21
C ALA A 119 -5.99 -0.05 7.10
N GLN A 120 -6.59 -1.20 7.40
CA GLN A 120 -7.35 -1.99 6.45
C GLN A 120 -8.62 -1.27 5.98
N ASN A 121 -9.35 -0.65 6.90
CA ASN A 121 -10.54 0.15 6.57
C ASN A 121 -10.17 1.34 5.69
N GLY A 122 -9.08 2.04 6.00
CA GLY A 122 -8.57 3.13 5.17
C GLY A 122 -8.17 2.65 3.77
N GLN A 123 -7.50 1.50 3.67
CA GLN A 123 -7.16 0.90 2.38
C GLN A 123 -8.42 0.61 1.53
N GLN A 124 -9.46 0.05 2.14
CA GLN A 124 -10.68 -0.33 1.42
C GLN A 124 -11.61 0.85 1.13
N ALA A 125 -11.79 1.76 2.08
CA ALA A 125 -12.76 2.83 1.97
C ALA A 125 -12.21 4.10 1.32
N ASP A 126 -10.95 4.43 1.58
CA ASP A 126 -10.35 5.69 1.10
C ASP A 126 -9.45 5.50 -0.13
N LEU A 127 -8.63 4.42 -0.17
CA LEU A 127 -7.63 4.25 -1.23
C LEU A 127 -8.10 3.41 -2.41
N ALA A 128 -8.82 2.31 -2.18
CA ALA A 128 -9.25 1.43 -3.27
C ALA A 128 -10.15 2.14 -4.31
N PRO A 129 -11.13 2.98 -3.93
CA PRO A 129 -11.93 3.71 -4.90
C PRO A 129 -11.13 4.67 -5.79
N LEU A 130 -10.04 5.24 -5.25
CA LEU A 130 -9.15 6.14 -6.01
C LEU A 130 -8.25 5.36 -6.98
N GLN A 131 -7.84 4.14 -6.61
CA GLN A 131 -7.14 3.24 -7.53
C GLN A 131 -8.07 2.80 -8.67
N ASP A 132 -9.34 2.49 -8.36
CA ASP A 132 -10.34 2.16 -9.37
C ASP A 132 -10.60 3.35 -10.32
N LYS A 133 -10.69 4.57 -9.77
CA LYS A 133 -10.81 5.80 -10.58
C LYS A 133 -9.61 5.97 -11.52
N ALA A 134 -8.39 5.73 -11.04
CA ALA A 134 -7.20 5.78 -11.88
C ALA A 134 -7.26 4.75 -13.03
N LEU A 135 -7.71 3.53 -12.74
CA LEU A 135 -7.90 2.50 -13.76
C LEU A 135 -8.98 2.89 -14.80
N GLU A 136 -10.08 3.50 -14.36
CA GLU A 136 -11.11 3.99 -15.29
C GLU A 136 -10.57 5.09 -16.20
N ILE A 137 -9.79 6.03 -15.69
CA ILE A 137 -9.13 7.06 -16.52
C ILE A 137 -8.20 6.43 -17.57
N VAL A 138 -7.42 5.40 -17.19
CA VAL A 138 -6.60 4.65 -18.15
C VAL A 138 -7.46 4.05 -19.24
N LYS A 139 -8.60 3.43 -18.89
CA LYS A 139 -9.54 2.81 -19.86
C LYS A 139 -10.19 3.85 -20.80
N GLU A 140 -10.63 4.99 -20.24
CA GLU A 140 -11.22 6.08 -21.01
C GLU A 140 -10.23 6.68 -21.99
N LEU A 141 -9.00 6.96 -21.52
CA LEU A 141 -7.93 7.49 -22.36
C LEU A 141 -7.56 6.50 -23.46
N SER A 142 -7.49 5.21 -23.14
CA SER A 142 -7.21 4.15 -24.12
C SER A 142 -8.27 4.09 -25.20
N LYS A 143 -9.56 4.15 -24.85
CA LYS A 143 -10.67 4.20 -25.82
C LYS A 143 -10.58 5.42 -26.71
N LYS A 144 -10.30 6.60 -26.13
CA LYS A 144 -10.20 7.87 -26.86
C LYS A 144 -9.04 7.88 -27.85
N GLU A 145 -7.90 7.27 -27.49
CA GLU A 145 -6.70 7.23 -28.33
C GLU A 145 -6.61 5.98 -29.22
N GLY A 146 -7.58 5.05 -29.13
CA GLY A 146 -7.60 3.81 -29.91
C GLY A 146 -6.53 2.82 -29.46
N ILE A 147 -6.11 2.88 -28.18
CA ILE A 147 -5.16 1.93 -27.58
C ILE A 147 -5.91 0.65 -27.23
N GLN A 148 -5.39 -0.48 -27.68
CA GLN A 148 -6.03 -1.79 -27.47
C GLN A 148 -5.49 -2.51 -26.24
N VAL A 149 -4.21 -2.26 -25.89
CA VAL A 149 -3.54 -2.88 -24.75
C VAL A 149 -2.73 -1.83 -24.00
N VAL A 150 -2.90 -1.77 -22.69
CA VAL A 150 -2.04 -1.00 -21.78
C VAL A 150 -1.32 -1.97 -20.85
N LEU A 151 0.01 -1.86 -20.78
CA LEU A 151 0.86 -2.68 -19.94
C LEU A 151 1.42 -1.84 -18.79
N ALA A 152 1.52 -2.43 -17.61
CA ALA A 152 2.26 -1.80 -16.53
C ALA A 152 3.76 -1.70 -16.90
N LYS A 153 4.35 -0.52 -16.81
CA LYS A 153 5.76 -0.26 -17.16
C LYS A 153 6.72 -1.18 -16.41
N ALA A 154 6.42 -1.50 -15.16
CA ALA A 154 7.19 -2.44 -14.33
C ALA A 154 7.20 -3.89 -14.87
N SER A 155 6.26 -4.25 -15.73
CA SER A 155 6.16 -5.59 -16.33
C SER A 155 6.79 -5.68 -17.73
N VAL A 156 7.37 -4.59 -18.23
CA VAL A 156 7.94 -4.50 -19.57
C VAL A 156 9.45 -4.31 -19.48
N VAL A 157 10.21 -5.14 -20.19
CA VAL A 157 11.69 -5.05 -20.20
C VAL A 157 12.18 -3.80 -20.95
N PHE A 158 11.47 -3.44 -22.03
CA PHE A 158 11.76 -2.26 -22.85
C PHE A 158 10.47 -1.79 -23.53
N ALA A 159 10.26 -0.49 -23.54
CA ALA A 159 9.25 0.20 -24.33
C ALA A 159 9.78 1.58 -24.70
N ASP A 160 9.44 2.07 -25.88
CA ASP A 160 9.72 3.46 -26.26
C ASP A 160 8.97 4.43 -25.36
N GLU A 161 9.57 5.58 -25.06
CA GLU A 161 8.96 6.62 -24.21
C GLU A 161 7.65 7.17 -24.79
N ASP A 162 7.54 7.18 -26.11
CA ASP A 162 6.31 7.60 -26.82
C ASP A 162 5.10 6.70 -26.52
N LEU A 163 5.31 5.49 -26.01
CA LEU A 163 4.25 4.57 -25.60
C LEU A 163 3.77 4.82 -24.18
N ASP A 164 4.49 5.63 -23.38
CA ASP A 164 4.14 5.93 -21.98
C ASP A 164 3.02 6.98 -21.92
N ILE A 165 1.87 6.59 -21.39
CA ILE A 165 0.71 7.47 -21.20
C ILE A 165 0.57 7.99 -19.77
N SER A 166 1.53 7.75 -18.89
CA SER A 166 1.45 8.09 -17.46
C SER A 166 1.12 9.56 -17.23
N ASP A 167 1.83 10.48 -17.92
CA ASP A 167 1.62 11.92 -17.75
C ASP A 167 0.22 12.38 -18.19
N LYS A 168 -0.33 11.74 -19.22
CA LYS A 168 -1.71 12.01 -19.65
C LYS A 168 -2.73 11.54 -18.62
N VAL A 169 -2.50 10.37 -18.02
CA VAL A 169 -3.33 9.82 -16.94
C VAL A 169 -3.29 10.75 -15.74
N ILE A 170 -2.09 11.17 -15.30
CA ILE A 170 -1.88 12.10 -14.18
C ILE A 170 -2.60 13.43 -14.43
N ALA A 171 -2.46 13.99 -15.63
CA ALA A 171 -3.12 15.24 -16.00
C ALA A 171 -4.65 15.12 -15.97
N GLU A 172 -5.22 13.96 -16.31
CA GLU A 172 -6.66 13.74 -16.28
C GLU A 172 -7.19 13.54 -14.86
N LEU A 173 -6.43 12.80 -14.01
CA LEU A 173 -6.76 12.56 -12.61
C LEU A 173 -6.77 13.83 -11.76
N ASN A 174 -5.92 14.81 -12.09
CA ASN A 174 -5.72 16.02 -11.31
C ASN A 174 -6.52 17.24 -11.84
N LYS A 175 -7.52 17.02 -12.72
CA LYS A 175 -8.45 18.07 -13.17
C LYS A 175 -9.50 18.36 -12.12
#